data_2cced450cb985bb73ab9c72b2c37f5d7
#
_entry.id   2cced450cb985bb73ab9c72b2c37f5d7
#
_cell.length_a   1.000
_cell.length_b   1.000
_cell.length_c   1.000
_cell.angle_alpha   90.00
_cell.angle_beta   90.00
_cell.angle_gamma   90.00
#
_symmetry.space_group_name_H-M   'P 1'
#
loop_
_entity.id
_entity.type
_entity.pdbx_description
1 polymer ?
#
loop_
_entity_poly.entity_id
_entity_poly.type
_entity_poly.pdbx_seq_one_letter_code
_entity_poly.pdbx_strand_id
1 'polypeptide(L)'
;VTRSAVPDEYLEGYAGILADVCATGRRLTRNELESLRARGERAAEAGLGLRLLVRRHLSAARELSPALPTAGAERVLAAVEQAVDAFAEGYERSQKLAVRQEEAARREFIDDLLYGRSDLGRLAERAERFGLLLSRAHAVAVAQGVTPVDDTHPATRQVESALVARFGERRILLTTKDGRLVCIAPGDQDDVLVYFAKQAHAATDGGRVALGRAHPGAGGVVHSYEEALNALDLADRLELEEPVLRAADLLVYP
;
A
#
# COMPACT_ATOMS: atom_id res chain seq x y z
N VAL A 1 -4.92 -25.00 8.40
CA VAL A 1 -5.69 -23.94 7.72
C VAL A 1 -7.13 -24.36 7.74
N THR A 2 -7.88 -23.90 8.75
CA THR A 2 -9.32 -24.17 8.93
C THR A 2 -10.06 -23.52 7.78
N ARG A 3 -10.78 -24.31 6.98
CA ARG A 3 -11.75 -23.82 5.99
C ARG A 3 -12.81 -23.01 6.76
N SER A 4 -12.64 -21.71 6.85
CA SER A 4 -13.66 -20.83 7.42
C SER A 4 -14.87 -20.91 6.48
N ALA A 5 -15.96 -21.50 6.96
CA ALA A 5 -17.23 -21.51 6.23
C ALA A 5 -17.68 -20.05 6.08
N VAL A 6 -18.11 -19.66 4.90
CA VAL A 6 -18.71 -18.33 4.68
C VAL A 6 -19.98 -18.25 5.54
N PRO A 7 -20.15 -17.26 6.40
CA PRO A 7 -21.36 -17.08 7.17
C PRO A 7 -22.59 -16.96 6.26
N ASP A 8 -23.72 -17.54 6.68
CA ASP A 8 -24.96 -17.54 5.88
C ASP A 8 -25.57 -16.14 5.72
N GLU A 9 -25.19 -15.18 6.55
CA GLU A 9 -25.62 -13.78 6.47
C GLU A 9 -25.34 -13.12 5.10
N TYR A 10 -24.28 -13.55 4.40
CA TYR A 10 -23.94 -13.04 3.07
C TYR A 10 -24.87 -13.56 1.96
N LEU A 11 -25.69 -14.58 2.24
CA LEU A 11 -26.69 -15.16 1.35
C LEU A 11 -28.12 -14.91 1.82
N GLU A 12 -28.31 -14.19 2.92
CA GLU A 12 -29.63 -13.93 3.48
C GLU A 12 -30.57 -13.29 2.44
N GLY A 13 -31.77 -13.87 2.25
CA GLY A 13 -32.74 -13.43 1.26
C GLY A 13 -32.41 -13.71 -0.20
N TYR A 14 -31.21 -14.21 -0.52
CA TYR A 14 -30.79 -14.46 -1.91
C TYR A 14 -31.66 -15.53 -2.60
N ALA A 15 -31.98 -16.62 -1.90
CA ALA A 15 -32.84 -17.67 -2.39
C ALA A 15 -34.28 -17.16 -2.71
N GLY A 16 -34.83 -16.29 -1.85
CA GLY A 16 -36.12 -15.64 -2.06
C GLY A 16 -36.15 -14.76 -3.31
N ILE A 17 -35.09 -13.97 -3.50
CA ILE A 17 -34.94 -13.13 -4.69
C ILE A 17 -34.94 -13.97 -5.97
N LEU A 18 -34.19 -15.07 -6.01
CA LEU A 18 -34.14 -15.95 -7.18
C LEU A 18 -35.46 -16.65 -7.44
N ALA A 19 -36.17 -17.08 -6.38
CA ALA A 19 -37.51 -17.67 -6.49
C ALA A 19 -38.53 -16.69 -7.07
N ASP A 20 -38.53 -15.45 -6.61
CA ASP A 20 -39.38 -14.36 -7.09
C ASP A 20 -39.12 -14.04 -8.57
N VAL A 21 -37.83 -13.90 -8.94
CA VAL A 21 -37.43 -13.67 -10.34
C VAL A 21 -37.91 -14.80 -11.23
N CYS A 22 -37.80 -16.05 -10.78
CA CYS A 22 -38.27 -17.20 -11.51
C CYS A 22 -39.79 -17.18 -11.72
N ALA A 23 -40.55 -16.89 -10.67
CA ALA A 23 -42.00 -16.88 -10.67
C ALA A 23 -42.58 -15.73 -11.50
N THR A 24 -42.04 -14.53 -11.35
CA THR A 24 -42.62 -13.30 -11.93
C THR A 24 -41.96 -12.86 -13.23
N GLY A 25 -40.75 -13.32 -13.51
CA GLY A 25 -39.93 -12.87 -14.64
C GLY A 25 -39.37 -11.44 -14.47
N ARG A 26 -39.46 -10.85 -13.27
CA ARG A 26 -38.92 -9.51 -12.98
C ARG A 26 -37.40 -9.54 -12.98
N ARG A 27 -36.79 -8.37 -13.11
CA ARG A 27 -35.36 -8.14 -12.83
C ARG A 27 -35.13 -7.87 -11.36
N LEU A 28 -33.86 -7.95 -10.92
CA LEU A 28 -33.48 -7.47 -9.60
C LEU A 28 -33.81 -5.98 -9.49
N THR A 29 -34.36 -5.60 -8.35
CA THR A 29 -34.64 -4.20 -8.04
C THR A 29 -33.36 -3.46 -7.65
N ARG A 30 -33.40 -2.13 -7.74
CA ARG A 30 -32.29 -1.29 -7.30
C ARG A 30 -31.91 -1.55 -5.84
N ASN A 31 -32.89 -1.73 -4.96
CA ASN A 31 -32.66 -1.99 -3.53
C ASN A 31 -31.99 -3.36 -3.30
N GLU A 32 -32.36 -4.39 -4.06
CA GLU A 32 -31.74 -5.71 -3.98
C GLU A 32 -30.26 -5.64 -4.44
N LEU A 33 -29.98 -4.97 -5.54
CA LEU A 33 -28.63 -4.74 -6.03
C LEU A 33 -27.77 -3.94 -5.02
N GLU A 34 -28.34 -2.90 -4.43
CA GLU A 34 -27.66 -2.10 -3.41
C GLU A 34 -27.36 -2.91 -2.14
N SER A 35 -28.31 -3.75 -1.72
CA SER A 35 -28.12 -4.69 -0.60
C SER A 35 -27.01 -5.70 -0.88
N LEU A 36 -26.90 -6.18 -2.11
CA LEU A 36 -25.83 -7.11 -2.53
C LEU A 36 -24.46 -6.41 -2.54
N ARG A 37 -24.38 -5.17 -3.03
CA ARG A 37 -23.15 -4.36 -2.96
C ARG A 37 -22.70 -4.15 -1.50
N ALA A 38 -23.62 -3.75 -0.62
CA ALA A 38 -23.33 -3.55 0.80
C ALA A 38 -22.85 -4.84 1.49
N ARG A 39 -23.34 -6.02 1.07
CA ARG A 39 -22.83 -7.31 1.55
C ARG A 39 -21.43 -7.60 1.03
N GLY A 40 -21.15 -7.27 -0.22
CA GLY A 40 -19.81 -7.36 -0.80
C GLY A 40 -18.81 -6.51 -0.04
N GLU A 41 -19.15 -5.26 0.27
CA GLU A 41 -18.34 -4.35 1.08
C GLU A 41 -18.04 -4.95 2.46
N ARG A 42 -19.06 -5.38 3.20
CA ARG A 42 -18.85 -6.01 4.53
C ARG A 42 -18.01 -7.29 4.47
N ALA A 43 -18.18 -8.09 3.42
CA ALA A 43 -17.38 -9.30 3.24
C ALA A 43 -15.88 -8.99 3.00
N ALA A 44 -15.58 -7.92 2.28
CA ALA A 44 -14.23 -7.43 2.08
C ALA A 44 -13.62 -6.91 3.39
N GLU A 45 -14.37 -6.12 4.17
CA GLU A 45 -13.97 -5.61 5.49
C GLU A 45 -13.70 -6.75 6.48
N ALA A 46 -14.49 -7.82 6.40
CA ALA A 46 -14.27 -9.05 7.20
C ALA A 46 -13.11 -9.92 6.72
N GLY A 47 -12.41 -9.54 5.64
CA GLY A 47 -11.27 -10.29 5.09
C GLY A 47 -11.64 -11.61 4.41
N LEU A 48 -12.90 -11.80 4.01
CA LEU A 48 -13.35 -13.01 3.34
C LEU A 48 -12.92 -12.99 1.87
N GLY A 49 -12.44 -14.12 1.37
CA GLY A 49 -11.98 -14.20 -0.02
C GLY A 49 -13.13 -14.17 -1.04
N LEU A 50 -13.10 -13.22 -1.99
CA LEU A 50 -14.13 -13.06 -3.04
C LEU A 50 -14.46 -14.37 -3.77
N ARG A 51 -13.44 -15.14 -4.14
CA ARG A 51 -13.62 -16.44 -4.82
C ARG A 51 -14.52 -17.40 -4.04
N LEU A 52 -14.38 -17.44 -2.71
CA LEU A 52 -15.18 -18.31 -1.85
C LEU A 52 -16.62 -17.84 -1.80
N LEU A 53 -16.84 -16.55 -1.71
CA LEU A 53 -18.15 -15.89 -1.69
C LEU A 53 -18.91 -16.10 -3.01
N VAL A 54 -18.27 -15.86 -4.15
CA VAL A 54 -18.85 -16.13 -5.48
C VAL A 54 -19.25 -17.59 -5.62
N ARG A 55 -18.38 -18.53 -5.23
CA ARG A 55 -18.73 -19.97 -5.25
C ARG A 55 -19.93 -20.28 -4.39
N ARG A 56 -20.09 -19.62 -3.26
CA ARG A 56 -21.24 -19.83 -2.36
C ARG A 56 -22.55 -19.32 -2.98
N HIS A 57 -22.54 -18.15 -3.63
CA HIS A 57 -23.70 -17.66 -4.40
C HIS A 57 -24.10 -18.61 -5.53
N LEU A 58 -23.13 -19.10 -6.30
CA LEU A 58 -23.38 -20.07 -7.38
C LEU A 58 -23.88 -21.42 -6.86
N SER A 59 -23.37 -21.88 -5.71
CA SER A 59 -23.86 -23.12 -5.09
C SER A 59 -25.29 -22.99 -4.61
N ALA A 60 -25.65 -21.88 -3.95
CA ALA A 60 -26.99 -21.59 -3.51
C ALA A 60 -27.98 -21.52 -4.69
N ALA A 61 -27.60 -20.89 -5.79
CA ALA A 61 -28.41 -20.87 -7.01
C ALA A 61 -28.62 -22.29 -7.61
N ARG A 62 -27.56 -23.11 -7.58
CA ARG A 62 -27.64 -24.51 -8.07
C ARG A 62 -28.56 -25.38 -7.20
N GLU A 63 -28.55 -25.18 -5.88
CA GLU A 63 -29.41 -25.91 -4.94
C GLU A 63 -30.90 -25.60 -5.17
N LEU A 64 -31.23 -24.41 -5.65
CA LEU A 64 -32.60 -24.01 -6.03
C LEU A 64 -33.02 -24.55 -7.41
N SER A 65 -32.08 -24.85 -8.30
CA SER A 65 -32.32 -25.22 -9.69
C SER A 65 -33.33 -26.38 -9.88
N PRO A 66 -33.35 -27.47 -9.06
CA PRO A 66 -34.30 -28.54 -9.19
C PRO A 66 -35.75 -28.14 -8.90
N ALA A 67 -35.97 -27.10 -8.13
CA ALA A 67 -37.30 -26.61 -7.78
C ALA A 67 -37.84 -25.55 -8.76
N LEU A 68 -37.04 -25.13 -9.74
CA LEU A 68 -37.38 -24.06 -10.67
C LEU A 68 -37.96 -24.61 -12.00
N PRO A 69 -39.03 -24.00 -12.55
CA PRO A 69 -39.55 -24.33 -13.87
C PRO A 69 -38.49 -24.09 -14.97
N THR A 70 -38.41 -25.00 -15.94
CA THR A 70 -37.44 -24.90 -17.06
C THR A 70 -37.60 -23.58 -17.83
N ALA A 71 -38.83 -23.08 -17.99
CA ALA A 71 -39.12 -21.80 -18.65
C ALA A 71 -38.56 -20.56 -17.94
N GLY A 72 -38.16 -20.70 -16.66
CA GLY A 72 -37.56 -19.61 -15.87
C GLY A 72 -36.03 -19.64 -15.75
N ALA A 73 -35.40 -20.71 -16.23
CA ALA A 73 -33.96 -20.95 -16.01
C ALA A 73 -33.06 -19.84 -16.55
N GLU A 74 -33.34 -19.31 -17.74
CA GLU A 74 -32.57 -18.21 -18.34
C GLU A 74 -32.68 -16.93 -17.52
N ARG A 75 -33.86 -16.62 -16.99
CA ARG A 75 -34.11 -15.45 -16.16
C ARG A 75 -33.39 -15.56 -14.81
N VAL A 76 -33.38 -16.75 -14.21
CA VAL A 76 -32.66 -17.03 -12.97
C VAL A 76 -31.17 -16.91 -13.20
N LEU A 77 -30.65 -17.41 -14.32
CA LEU A 77 -29.25 -17.28 -14.65
C LEU A 77 -28.83 -15.80 -14.78
N ALA A 78 -29.64 -15.00 -15.49
CA ALA A 78 -29.40 -13.56 -15.60
C ALA A 78 -29.48 -12.84 -14.24
N ALA A 79 -30.36 -13.26 -13.33
CA ALA A 79 -30.45 -12.73 -11.98
C ALA A 79 -29.24 -13.10 -11.11
N VAL A 80 -28.75 -14.33 -11.25
CA VAL A 80 -27.54 -14.81 -10.59
C VAL A 80 -26.33 -14.00 -11.05
N GLU A 81 -26.21 -13.77 -12.36
CA GLU A 81 -25.15 -12.94 -12.94
C GLU A 81 -25.18 -11.53 -12.35
N GLN A 82 -26.35 -10.85 -12.39
CA GLN A 82 -26.51 -9.52 -11.82
C GLN A 82 -26.23 -9.46 -10.31
N ALA A 83 -26.63 -10.49 -9.56
CA ALA A 83 -26.40 -10.55 -8.12
C ALA A 83 -24.93 -10.73 -7.78
N VAL A 84 -24.23 -11.62 -8.49
CA VAL A 84 -22.79 -11.86 -8.30
C VAL A 84 -21.98 -10.64 -8.70
N ASP A 85 -22.36 -9.98 -9.81
CA ASP A 85 -21.72 -8.77 -10.29
C ASP A 85 -21.86 -7.63 -9.29
N ALA A 86 -23.08 -7.34 -8.80
CA ALA A 86 -23.33 -6.33 -7.79
C ALA A 86 -22.56 -6.60 -6.49
N PHE A 87 -22.52 -7.87 -6.06
CA PHE A 87 -21.75 -8.26 -4.88
C PHE A 87 -20.24 -8.05 -5.08
N ALA A 88 -19.71 -8.46 -6.23
CA ALA A 88 -18.30 -8.29 -6.58
C ALA A 88 -17.91 -6.81 -6.69
N GLU A 89 -18.78 -5.98 -7.27
CA GLU A 89 -18.59 -4.51 -7.35
C GLU A 89 -18.42 -3.90 -5.96
N GLY A 90 -19.29 -4.24 -5.01
CA GLY A 90 -19.19 -3.76 -3.63
C GLY A 90 -17.90 -4.22 -2.95
N TYR A 91 -17.54 -5.49 -3.13
CA TYR A 91 -16.31 -6.07 -2.61
C TYR A 91 -15.06 -5.33 -3.13
N GLU A 92 -14.96 -5.15 -4.45
CA GLU A 92 -13.84 -4.46 -5.08
C GLU A 92 -13.75 -2.99 -4.66
N ARG A 93 -14.91 -2.31 -4.50
CA ARG A 93 -14.96 -0.93 -4.03
C ARG A 93 -14.36 -0.80 -2.64
N SER A 94 -14.74 -1.67 -1.71
CA SER A 94 -14.19 -1.70 -0.35
C SER A 94 -12.69 -1.97 -0.35
N GLN A 95 -12.21 -2.94 -1.14
CA GLN A 95 -10.78 -3.24 -1.27
C GLN A 95 -9.99 -2.02 -1.82
N LYS A 96 -10.49 -1.38 -2.87
CA LYS A 96 -9.85 -0.17 -3.43
C LYS A 96 -9.82 0.98 -2.42
N LEU A 97 -10.87 1.13 -1.61
CA LEU A 97 -10.93 2.15 -0.57
C LEU A 97 -9.90 1.86 0.55
N ALA A 98 -9.82 0.61 1.01
CA ALA A 98 -8.85 0.21 2.03
C ALA A 98 -7.40 0.47 1.59
N VAL A 99 -7.05 0.09 0.36
CA VAL A 99 -5.71 0.36 -0.21
C VAL A 99 -5.42 1.86 -0.25
N ARG A 100 -6.37 2.68 -0.73
CA ARG A 100 -6.19 4.14 -0.77
C ARG A 100 -6.02 4.77 0.62
N GLN A 101 -6.76 4.26 1.61
CA GLN A 101 -6.65 4.73 2.99
C GLN A 101 -5.28 4.37 3.59
N GLU A 102 -4.79 3.17 3.33
CA GLU A 102 -3.46 2.75 3.78
C GLU A 102 -2.35 3.56 3.12
N GLU A 103 -2.42 3.79 1.81
CA GLU A 103 -1.48 4.66 1.09
C GLU A 103 -1.52 6.11 1.61
N ALA A 104 -2.71 6.65 1.91
CA ALA A 104 -2.85 7.99 2.48
C ALA A 104 -2.24 8.07 3.89
N ALA A 105 -2.52 7.09 4.74
CA ALA A 105 -1.96 7.00 6.09
C ALA A 105 -0.43 6.85 6.07
N ARG A 106 0.11 6.10 5.10
CA ARG A 106 1.56 5.95 4.90
C ARG A 106 2.19 7.28 4.49
N ARG A 107 1.60 8.01 3.53
CA ARG A 107 2.10 9.32 3.11
C ARG A 107 2.10 10.33 4.25
N GLU A 108 1.00 10.42 4.99
CA GLU A 108 0.90 11.28 6.17
C GLU A 108 1.96 10.92 7.22
N PHE A 109 2.16 9.63 7.49
CA PHE A 109 3.21 9.18 8.41
C PHE A 109 4.62 9.60 7.94
N ILE A 110 4.92 9.47 6.65
CA ILE A 110 6.20 9.86 6.07
C ILE A 110 6.41 11.37 6.20
N ASP A 111 5.39 12.17 5.94
CA ASP A 111 5.44 13.62 6.09
C ASP A 111 5.69 14.02 7.53
N ASP A 112 4.99 13.42 8.48
CA ASP A 112 5.19 13.64 9.90
C ASP A 112 6.61 13.24 10.34
N LEU A 113 7.13 12.12 9.84
CA LEU A 113 8.43 11.59 10.18
C LEU A 113 9.57 12.47 9.66
N LEU A 114 9.47 12.94 8.40
CA LEU A 114 10.53 13.72 7.75
C LEU A 114 10.51 15.21 8.14
N TYR A 115 9.35 15.76 8.51
CA TYR A 115 9.22 17.18 8.86
C TYR A 115 8.97 17.46 10.34
N GLY A 116 8.87 16.43 11.18
CA GLY A 116 8.71 16.58 12.63
C GLY A 116 7.43 17.29 13.07
N ARG A 117 6.33 17.13 12.32
CA ARG A 117 5.08 17.88 12.53
C ARG A 117 4.16 17.28 13.60
N SER A 118 4.41 16.05 14.02
CA SER A 118 3.55 15.32 14.96
C SER A 118 4.19 15.13 16.33
N ASP A 119 3.34 14.83 17.32
CA ASP A 119 3.78 14.38 18.64
C ASP A 119 4.63 13.10 18.54
N LEU A 120 5.80 13.12 19.17
CA LEU A 120 6.80 12.05 19.06
C LEU A 120 6.29 10.69 19.55
N GLY A 121 5.39 10.67 20.54
CA GLY A 121 4.82 9.43 21.06
C GLY A 121 3.91 8.75 20.03
N ARG A 122 3.00 9.50 19.44
CA ARG A 122 2.11 8.99 18.38
C ARG A 122 2.88 8.58 17.12
N LEU A 123 3.95 9.32 16.83
CA LEU A 123 4.81 9.00 15.69
C LEU A 123 5.53 7.67 15.90
N ALA A 124 6.00 7.38 17.13
CA ALA A 124 6.65 6.13 17.46
C ALA A 124 5.72 4.91 17.33
N GLU A 125 4.47 5.02 17.81
CA GLU A 125 3.45 3.96 17.64
C GLU A 125 3.13 3.67 16.16
N ARG A 126 3.04 4.71 15.35
CA ARG A 126 2.81 4.57 13.90
C ARG A 126 4.01 3.96 13.19
N ALA A 127 5.22 4.32 13.60
CA ALA A 127 6.47 3.85 13.03
C ALA A 127 6.63 2.32 13.11
N GLU A 128 6.20 1.71 14.22
CA GLU A 128 6.24 0.26 14.40
C GLU A 128 5.43 -0.49 13.34
N ARG A 129 4.31 0.07 12.87
CA ARG A 129 3.52 -0.51 11.78
C ARG A 129 4.29 -0.57 10.46
N PHE A 130 5.21 0.37 10.25
CA PHE A 130 6.08 0.45 9.09
C PHE A 130 7.47 -0.16 9.31
N GLY A 131 7.64 -0.92 10.40
CA GLY A 131 8.87 -1.64 10.73
C GLY A 131 10.00 -0.77 11.30
N LEU A 132 9.74 0.51 11.63
CA LEU A 132 10.73 1.40 12.21
C LEU A 132 10.62 1.43 13.75
N LEU A 133 11.75 1.24 14.41
CA LEU A 133 11.87 1.36 15.87
C LEU A 133 12.53 2.68 16.22
N LEU A 134 11.74 3.76 16.30
CA LEU A 134 12.24 5.13 16.52
C LEU A 134 12.93 5.34 17.87
N SER A 135 12.92 4.37 18.76
CA SER A 135 13.75 4.36 19.97
C SER A 135 15.25 4.17 19.68
N ARG A 136 15.60 3.71 18.48
CA ARG A 136 16.98 3.53 18.01
C ARG A 136 17.43 4.69 17.14
N ALA A 137 18.74 4.76 16.89
CA ALA A 137 19.28 5.69 15.91
C ALA A 137 18.90 5.24 14.48
N HIS A 138 18.56 6.21 13.63
CA HIS A 138 18.31 6.01 12.21
C HIS A 138 19.13 7.00 11.39
N ALA A 139 19.48 6.58 10.19
CA ALA A 139 20.10 7.46 9.20
C ALA A 139 19.25 7.47 7.92
N VAL A 140 19.30 8.58 7.20
CA VAL A 140 18.51 8.83 5.99
C VAL A 140 19.45 9.05 4.81
N ALA A 141 19.15 8.38 3.70
CA ALA A 141 19.77 8.69 2.41
C ALA A 141 18.73 9.26 1.45
N VAL A 142 19.10 10.27 0.70
CA VAL A 142 18.24 10.94 -0.29
C VAL A 142 18.89 10.88 -1.64
N ALA A 143 18.19 10.33 -2.64
CA ALA A 143 18.63 10.32 -4.03
C ALA A 143 17.84 11.34 -4.85
N GLN A 144 18.55 12.22 -5.52
CA GLN A 144 18.01 13.20 -6.47
C GLN A 144 18.35 12.74 -7.87
N GLY A 145 17.33 12.32 -8.62
CA GLY A 145 17.49 11.94 -10.03
C GLY A 145 17.60 13.14 -10.96
N VAL A 146 17.99 12.88 -12.20
CA VAL A 146 17.95 13.88 -13.27
C VAL A 146 16.52 14.35 -13.54
N THR A 147 15.55 13.45 -13.38
CA THR A 147 14.10 13.74 -13.40
C THR A 147 13.50 13.46 -12.05
N PRO A 148 12.39 14.15 -11.66
CA PRO A 148 11.70 13.87 -10.41
C PRO A 148 11.26 12.40 -10.32
N VAL A 149 11.50 11.79 -9.16
CA VAL A 149 11.16 10.39 -8.88
C VAL A 149 9.94 10.33 -7.97
N ASP A 150 8.89 9.66 -8.43
CA ASP A 150 7.68 9.40 -7.64
C ASP A 150 7.48 7.89 -7.39
N ASP A 151 6.41 7.51 -6.68
CA ASP A 151 6.09 6.12 -6.33
C ASP A 151 5.86 5.23 -7.58
N THR A 152 5.50 5.82 -8.72
CA THR A 152 5.25 5.10 -9.98
C THR A 152 6.50 4.97 -10.85
N HIS A 153 7.54 5.73 -10.53
CA HIS A 153 8.77 5.76 -11.31
C HIS A 153 9.46 4.39 -11.34
N PRO A 154 9.99 3.92 -12.48
CA PRO A 154 10.66 2.62 -12.59
C PRO A 154 11.82 2.44 -11.60
N ALA A 155 12.59 3.50 -11.35
CA ALA A 155 13.70 3.50 -10.40
C ALA A 155 13.26 3.11 -8.98
N THR A 156 12.09 3.57 -8.52
CA THR A 156 11.56 3.25 -7.19
C THR A 156 11.40 1.74 -7.02
N ARG A 157 10.74 1.09 -7.97
CA ARG A 157 10.55 -0.38 -7.95
C ARG A 157 11.85 -1.16 -8.09
N GLN A 158 12.77 -0.68 -8.92
CA GLN A 158 14.07 -1.32 -9.12
C GLN A 158 14.90 -1.29 -7.83
N VAL A 159 14.98 -0.13 -7.18
CA VAL A 159 15.72 0.05 -5.92
C VAL A 159 15.06 -0.75 -4.79
N GLU A 160 13.72 -0.71 -4.66
CA GLU A 160 12.97 -1.48 -3.69
C GLU A 160 13.25 -2.99 -3.83
N SER A 161 13.11 -3.52 -5.04
CA SER A 161 13.38 -4.94 -5.31
C SER A 161 14.82 -5.33 -4.97
N ALA A 162 15.80 -4.48 -5.26
CA ALA A 162 17.21 -4.73 -4.95
C ALA A 162 17.46 -4.73 -3.43
N LEU A 163 16.86 -3.78 -2.67
CA LEU A 163 16.96 -3.73 -1.21
C LEU A 163 16.31 -4.94 -0.56
N VAL A 164 15.09 -5.29 -0.97
CA VAL A 164 14.35 -6.46 -0.45
C VAL A 164 15.11 -7.76 -0.73
N ALA A 165 15.65 -7.93 -1.94
CA ALA A 165 16.41 -9.12 -2.31
C ALA A 165 17.68 -9.32 -1.45
N ARG A 166 18.33 -8.22 -1.03
CA ARG A 166 19.58 -8.28 -0.28
C ARG A 166 19.40 -8.30 1.24
N PHE A 167 18.47 -7.48 1.76
CA PHE A 167 18.33 -7.25 3.20
C PHE A 167 17.00 -7.74 3.78
N GLY A 168 16.05 -8.14 2.91
CA GLY A 168 14.67 -8.46 3.31
C GLY A 168 13.84 -7.20 3.57
N GLU A 169 12.57 -7.40 3.94
CA GLU A 169 11.63 -6.29 4.18
C GLU A 169 11.80 -5.61 5.56
N ARG A 170 12.75 -6.05 6.37
CA ARG A 170 12.82 -5.66 7.77
C ARG A 170 13.58 -4.36 7.98
N ARG A 171 12.91 -3.38 8.62
CA ARG A 171 13.47 -2.16 9.20
C ARG A 171 14.04 -1.13 8.22
N ILE A 172 13.75 -1.27 6.94
CA ILE A 172 14.12 -0.30 5.92
C ILE A 172 12.83 0.32 5.40
N LEU A 173 12.73 1.64 5.45
CA LEU A 173 11.64 2.37 4.82
C LEU A 173 12.15 3.04 3.56
N LEU A 174 11.67 2.60 2.41
CA LEU A 174 11.87 3.26 1.13
C LEU A 174 10.61 4.06 0.79
N THR A 175 10.77 5.29 0.37
CA THR A 175 9.66 6.17 0.00
C THR A 175 10.12 7.20 -1.02
N THR A 176 9.18 7.92 -1.61
CA THR A 176 9.46 9.10 -2.41
C THR A 176 8.95 10.35 -1.70
N LYS A 177 9.71 11.44 -1.80
CA LYS A 177 9.34 12.74 -1.24
C LYS A 177 9.92 13.88 -2.08
N ASP A 178 9.06 14.81 -2.46
CA ASP A 178 9.43 16.02 -3.23
C ASP A 178 10.27 15.71 -4.48
N GLY A 179 9.88 14.65 -5.21
CA GLY A 179 10.56 14.21 -6.42
C GLY A 179 11.90 13.50 -6.18
N ARG A 180 12.17 13.07 -4.95
CA ARG A 180 13.39 12.36 -4.55
C ARG A 180 13.06 11.00 -3.97
N LEU A 181 13.97 10.04 -4.10
CA LEU A 181 13.87 8.74 -3.45
C LEU A 181 14.59 8.81 -2.10
N VAL A 182 13.89 8.39 -1.04
CA VAL A 182 14.35 8.48 0.35
C VAL A 182 14.40 7.10 0.96
N CYS A 183 15.54 6.75 1.56
CA CYS A 183 15.74 5.51 2.30
C CYS A 183 16.06 5.82 3.75
N ILE A 184 15.30 5.24 4.69
CA ILE A 184 15.52 5.33 6.12
C ILE A 184 15.92 3.94 6.62
N ALA A 185 17.06 3.85 7.28
CA ALA A 185 17.59 2.61 7.82
C ALA A 185 18.10 2.78 9.26
N PRO A 186 18.20 1.69 10.06
CA PRO A 186 18.85 1.73 11.36
C PRO A 186 20.28 2.25 11.26
N GLY A 187 20.68 3.08 12.22
CA GLY A 187 21.98 3.75 12.20
C GLY A 187 23.20 2.81 12.36
N ASP A 188 22.97 1.56 12.74
CA ASP A 188 23.98 0.49 12.81
C ASP A 188 24.11 -0.31 11.49
N GLN A 189 23.34 0.07 10.44
CA GLN A 189 23.30 -0.60 9.14
C GLN A 189 23.73 0.34 8.00
N ASP A 190 24.93 0.90 8.10
CA ASP A 190 25.50 1.79 7.05
C ASP A 190 25.60 1.11 5.69
N ASP A 191 25.79 -0.21 5.66
CA ASP A 191 25.82 -1.03 4.44
C ASP A 191 24.52 -0.98 3.63
N VAL A 192 23.37 -0.80 4.30
CA VAL A 192 22.06 -0.60 3.64
C VAL A 192 22.06 0.71 2.87
N LEU A 193 22.48 1.82 3.51
CA LEU A 193 22.47 3.14 2.88
C LEU A 193 23.49 3.25 1.76
N VAL A 194 24.69 2.66 1.94
CA VAL A 194 25.70 2.59 0.88
C VAL A 194 25.19 1.78 -0.31
N TYR A 195 24.52 0.65 -0.06
CA TYR A 195 23.93 -0.14 -1.12
C TYR A 195 22.77 0.59 -1.81
N PHE A 196 21.88 1.23 -1.02
CA PHE A 196 20.83 2.10 -1.56
C PHE A 196 21.43 3.16 -2.48
N ALA A 197 22.48 3.88 -2.03
CA ALA A 197 23.09 4.94 -2.81
C ALA A 197 23.59 4.44 -4.18
N LYS A 198 24.24 3.29 -4.20
CA LYS A 198 24.71 2.66 -5.44
C LYS A 198 23.56 2.30 -6.39
N GLN A 199 22.48 1.69 -5.84
CA GLN A 199 21.34 1.27 -6.66
C GLN A 199 20.54 2.48 -7.15
N ALA A 200 20.32 3.48 -6.30
CA ALA A 200 19.59 4.68 -6.65
C ALA A 200 20.33 5.52 -7.71
N HIS A 201 21.64 5.72 -7.56
CA HIS A 201 22.47 6.37 -8.57
C HIS A 201 22.32 5.71 -9.95
N ALA A 202 22.44 4.38 -10.00
CA ALA A 202 22.30 3.64 -11.26
C ALA A 202 20.88 3.68 -11.84
N ALA A 203 19.85 3.62 -10.97
CA ALA A 203 18.46 3.59 -11.39
C ALA A 203 17.90 4.96 -11.81
N THR A 204 18.56 6.05 -11.40
CA THR A 204 18.16 7.45 -11.70
C THR A 204 19.06 8.11 -12.75
N ASP A 205 19.66 7.31 -13.63
CA ASP A 205 20.50 7.77 -14.75
C ASP A 205 21.68 8.67 -14.31
N GLY A 206 22.33 8.27 -13.20
CA GLY A 206 23.47 9.02 -12.65
C GLY A 206 23.07 10.12 -11.68
N GLY A 207 21.88 10.06 -11.13
CA GLY A 207 21.42 10.99 -10.09
C GLY A 207 22.34 10.96 -8.85
N ARG A 208 22.41 12.07 -8.14
CA ARG A 208 23.25 12.23 -6.95
C ARG A 208 22.56 11.70 -5.70
N VAL A 209 23.32 11.12 -4.78
CA VAL A 209 22.79 10.59 -3.51
C VAL A 209 23.55 11.16 -2.34
N ALA A 210 22.84 11.64 -1.31
CA ALA A 210 23.44 12.08 -0.07
C ALA A 210 22.99 11.22 1.12
N LEU A 211 23.91 10.96 2.03
CA LEU A 211 23.71 10.21 3.26
C LEU A 211 23.85 11.16 4.45
N GLY A 212 22.77 11.29 5.23
CA GLY A 212 22.79 11.95 6.54
C GLY A 212 23.42 11.06 7.61
N ARG A 213 23.78 11.66 8.74
CA ARG A 213 24.32 10.93 9.90
C ARG A 213 23.21 10.20 10.67
N ALA A 214 23.60 9.17 11.40
CA ALA A 214 22.69 8.48 12.29
C ALA A 214 22.42 9.30 13.56
N HIS A 215 21.14 9.53 13.86
CA HIS A 215 20.69 10.22 15.07
C HIS A 215 19.62 9.42 15.80
N PRO A 216 19.55 9.48 17.14
CA PRO A 216 18.57 8.76 17.93
C PRO A 216 17.20 9.44 17.92
N GLY A 217 16.15 8.62 18.02
CA GLY A 217 14.77 9.08 18.17
C GLY A 217 14.13 9.58 16.89
N ALA A 218 12.85 9.92 16.97
CA ALA A 218 12.08 10.42 15.82
C ALA A 218 12.63 11.74 15.28
N GLY A 219 13.03 12.67 16.15
CA GLY A 219 13.72 13.90 15.75
C GLY A 219 15.04 13.65 15.05
N GLY A 220 15.69 12.52 15.34
CA GLY A 220 16.92 12.10 14.68
C GLY A 220 16.74 11.81 13.19
N VAL A 221 15.59 11.27 12.79
CA VAL A 221 15.26 11.06 11.38
C VAL A 221 15.14 12.40 10.63
N VAL A 222 14.49 13.39 11.26
CA VAL A 222 14.38 14.76 10.70
C VAL A 222 15.76 15.36 10.47
N HIS A 223 16.63 15.33 11.50
CA HIS A 223 18.00 15.87 11.38
C HIS A 223 18.81 15.17 10.30
N SER A 224 18.74 13.85 10.24
CA SER A 224 19.44 13.07 9.20
C SER A 224 18.93 13.40 7.79
N TYR A 225 17.63 13.60 7.63
CA TYR A 225 17.02 14.00 6.37
C TYR A 225 17.46 15.41 5.95
N GLU A 226 17.43 16.38 6.86
CA GLU A 226 17.89 17.75 6.62
C GLU A 226 19.39 17.79 6.25
N GLU A 227 20.22 17.00 6.93
CA GLU A 227 21.64 16.88 6.61
C GLU A 227 21.85 16.34 5.18
N ALA A 228 21.08 15.32 4.77
CA ALA A 228 21.17 14.78 3.42
C ALA A 228 20.73 15.81 2.36
N LEU A 229 19.65 16.55 2.61
CA LEU A 229 19.20 17.62 1.72
C LEU A 229 20.22 18.74 1.60
N ASN A 230 20.78 19.21 2.74
CA ASN A 230 21.81 20.23 2.75
C ASN A 230 23.06 19.78 2.00
N ALA A 231 23.43 18.50 2.10
CA ALA A 231 24.56 17.95 1.35
C ALA A 231 24.32 17.98 -0.16
N LEU A 232 23.10 17.67 -0.63
CA LEU A 232 22.72 17.79 -2.05
C LEU A 232 22.80 19.25 -2.52
N ASP A 233 22.19 20.16 -1.75
CA ASP A 233 22.18 21.60 -2.08
C ASP A 233 23.60 22.18 -2.12
N LEU A 234 24.47 21.79 -1.18
CA LEU A 234 25.86 22.22 -1.14
C LEU A 234 26.64 21.68 -2.34
N ALA A 235 26.44 20.41 -2.69
CA ALA A 235 27.09 19.81 -3.85
C ALA A 235 26.68 20.47 -5.17
N ASP A 236 25.41 20.85 -5.29
CA ASP A 236 24.92 21.60 -6.47
C ASP A 236 25.56 23.00 -6.55
N ARG A 237 25.72 23.71 -5.42
CA ARG A 237 26.34 25.03 -5.38
C ARG A 237 27.85 25.00 -5.63
N LEU A 238 28.52 23.95 -5.18
CA LEU A 238 29.97 23.79 -5.34
C LEU A 238 30.34 23.00 -6.60
N GLU A 239 29.34 22.60 -7.40
CA GLU A 239 29.52 21.80 -8.63
C GLU A 239 30.34 20.52 -8.37
N LEU A 240 30.10 19.84 -7.21
CA LEU A 240 30.83 18.62 -6.88
C LEU A 240 30.43 17.50 -7.84
N GLU A 241 31.41 16.72 -8.29
CA GLU A 241 31.19 15.63 -9.25
C GLU A 241 30.87 14.27 -8.57
N GLU A 242 31.07 14.18 -7.25
CA GLU A 242 30.87 12.95 -6.51
C GLU A 242 29.40 12.48 -6.58
N PRO A 243 29.16 11.24 -7.01
CA PRO A 243 27.81 10.72 -7.13
C PRO A 243 27.17 10.40 -5.76
N VAL A 244 27.99 10.12 -4.75
CA VAL A 244 27.55 9.79 -3.39
C VAL A 244 28.26 10.68 -2.40
N LEU A 245 27.48 11.44 -1.64
CA LEU A 245 27.93 12.41 -0.65
C LEU A 245 27.62 11.89 0.75
N ARG A 246 28.53 12.12 1.68
CA ARG A 246 28.26 11.92 3.11
C ARG A 246 28.19 13.29 3.77
N ALA A 247 27.08 13.60 4.43
CA ALA A 247 26.94 14.88 5.16
C ALA A 247 28.05 15.09 6.18
N ALA A 248 28.57 14.02 6.78
CA ALA A 248 29.69 14.06 7.71
C ALA A 248 30.96 14.65 7.08
N ASP A 249 31.21 14.39 5.82
CA ASP A 249 32.42 14.82 5.11
C ASP A 249 32.33 16.29 4.66
N LEU A 250 31.12 16.81 4.52
CA LEU A 250 30.85 18.18 4.06
C LEU A 250 30.82 19.21 5.19
N LEU A 251 30.87 18.81 6.46
CA LEU A 251 30.94 19.71 7.62
C LEU A 251 32.23 20.54 7.68
N VAL A 252 33.20 20.24 6.84
CA VAL A 252 34.51 20.93 6.77
C VAL A 252 34.48 22.14 5.83
N TYR A 253 33.43 22.30 5.05
CA TYR A 253 33.24 23.44 4.14
C TYR A 253 32.49 24.55 4.90
N PRO A 254 33.13 25.73 5.13
CA PRO A 254 32.54 26.85 5.85
C PRO A 254 31.41 27.52 5.07
#